data_581566c58e790864d96bb7a435d05b10
#
_entry.id   581566c58e790864d96bb7a435d05b10
#
_cell.length_a   1.000
_cell.length_b   1.000
_cell.length_c   1.000
_cell.angle_alpha   90.00
_cell.angle_beta   90.00
_cell.angle_gamma   90.00
#
_symmetry.space_group_name_H-M   'P 1'
#
loop_
_entity.id
_entity.type
_entity.pdbx_description
1 polymer ?
#
loop_
_entity_poly.entity_id
_entity_poly.type
_entity_poly.pdbx_seq_one_letter_code
_entity_poly.pdbx_strand_id
1 'polypeptide(L)'
;MTAPGVLPRQAIRQLVSQGHVAADGGIPDGNIQPASLDLRIGDIAYRLRCSFLPGSRRVRDKLREYQMGELDLTRGAVLEQNRPYLIPLREGLRLPPEIRARANPRSSTGRLDVFTRVVTDYGQHFDEVPRGYEGELFLEVVPRSFTIKVRSGFTLNQLRFVTGTPRLDDRGLVEAHRIRPIVFPGSKVDPGERAWVSDGLFLSVDLSGQGRKFVGYRAKRSSALLDLERQASYEVDDFWERVQPNSAGRLILEPEEFYLLVSRERVRIPPNLAAEMAAYDPTSGELRTHYAGFFDPGFGDVGPDDAPGTHAVLEVRAHDVSFALEHGQRLCKLTFETMSAAPDVAYGSGLGSRYQRQYLALGRQFKADRGAQLEKGSELLLFGEQPMEIESLEDASNGQAERPLELTTRDHLGE
;
A
#
# COMPACT_ATOMS: atom_id res chain seq x y z
N MET A 1 -26.44 1.33 16.91
CA MET A 1 -25.29 2.11 16.41
C MET A 1 -24.10 1.18 16.42
N THR A 2 -23.46 0.97 15.28
CA THR A 2 -22.19 0.24 15.19
C THR A 2 -21.10 1.00 15.94
N ALA A 3 -20.21 0.31 16.64
CA ALA A 3 -19.06 0.94 17.29
C ALA A 3 -18.24 1.75 16.28
N PRO A 4 -17.63 2.89 16.66
CA PRO A 4 -16.71 3.61 15.80
C PRO A 4 -15.59 2.69 15.31
N GLY A 5 -15.29 2.75 14.01
CA GLY A 5 -14.28 1.85 13.44
C GLY A 5 -14.32 1.75 11.92
N VAL A 6 -13.38 1.01 11.37
CA VAL A 6 -13.41 0.54 10.01
C VAL A 6 -14.49 -0.54 9.88
N LEU A 7 -15.32 -0.45 8.86
CA LEU A 7 -16.42 -1.40 8.67
C LEU A 7 -15.88 -2.74 8.14
N PRO A 8 -16.22 -3.87 8.81
CA PRO A 8 -15.86 -5.19 8.34
C PRO A 8 -16.75 -5.66 7.19
N ARG A 9 -16.34 -6.74 6.53
CA ARG A 9 -16.99 -7.37 5.38
C ARG A 9 -18.51 -7.50 5.51
N GLN A 10 -18.99 -8.04 6.64
CA GLN A 10 -20.43 -8.22 6.89
C GLN A 10 -21.19 -6.89 6.97
N ALA A 11 -20.56 -5.83 7.50
CA ALA A 11 -21.18 -4.49 7.51
C ALA A 11 -21.20 -3.87 6.11
N ILE A 12 -20.16 -4.08 5.28
CA ILE A 12 -20.15 -3.65 3.87
C ILE A 12 -21.24 -4.39 3.09
N ARG A 13 -21.44 -5.70 3.28
CA ARG A 13 -22.56 -6.44 2.70
C ARG A 13 -23.91 -5.85 3.09
N GLN A 14 -24.05 -5.42 4.35
CA GLN A 14 -25.26 -4.76 4.80
C GLN A 14 -25.50 -3.43 4.09
N LEU A 15 -24.47 -2.59 3.89
CA LEU A 15 -24.58 -1.37 3.09
C LEU A 15 -25.04 -1.66 1.65
N VAL A 16 -24.51 -2.71 1.04
CA VAL A 16 -24.91 -3.14 -0.30
C VAL A 16 -26.38 -3.62 -0.31
N SER A 17 -26.78 -4.46 0.64
CA SER A 17 -28.16 -4.98 0.70
C SER A 17 -29.20 -3.89 0.99
N GLN A 18 -28.83 -2.83 1.68
CA GLN A 18 -29.66 -1.66 1.98
C GLN A 18 -29.66 -0.61 0.85
N GLY A 19 -28.88 -0.81 -0.22
CA GLY A 19 -28.78 0.13 -1.34
C GLY A 19 -27.94 1.38 -1.06
N HIS A 20 -27.17 1.40 0.04
CA HIS A 20 -26.23 2.49 0.32
C HIS A 20 -25.00 2.45 -0.58
N VAL A 21 -24.66 1.28 -1.09
CA VAL A 21 -23.70 1.05 -2.16
C VAL A 21 -24.41 0.23 -3.23
N ALA A 22 -24.53 0.78 -4.43
CA ALA A 22 -25.28 0.16 -5.51
C ALA A 22 -24.53 0.20 -6.84
N ALA A 23 -24.80 -0.76 -7.70
CA ALA A 23 -24.30 -0.78 -9.07
C ALA A 23 -25.29 -1.53 -9.97
N ASP A 24 -25.34 -1.15 -11.23
CA ASP A 24 -26.10 -1.88 -12.24
C ASP A 24 -25.57 -3.31 -12.36
N GLY A 25 -26.48 -4.29 -12.30
CA GLY A 25 -26.14 -5.71 -12.29
C GLY A 25 -25.62 -6.23 -10.94
N GLY A 26 -25.72 -5.42 -9.87
CA GLY A 26 -25.31 -5.79 -8.52
C GLY A 26 -23.80 -5.73 -8.26
N ILE A 27 -23.41 -6.04 -7.04
CA ILE A 27 -22.00 -6.08 -6.59
C ILE A 27 -21.64 -7.54 -6.30
N PRO A 28 -20.64 -8.12 -7.00
CA PRO A 28 -20.21 -9.49 -6.72
C PRO A 28 -19.65 -9.62 -5.30
N ASP A 29 -20.00 -10.69 -4.60
CA ASP A 29 -19.54 -10.93 -3.24
C ASP A 29 -18.00 -11.03 -3.13
N GLY A 30 -17.34 -11.49 -4.18
CA GLY A 30 -15.87 -11.52 -4.28
C GLY A 30 -15.20 -10.15 -4.30
N ASN A 31 -15.96 -9.08 -4.57
CA ASN A 31 -15.43 -7.71 -4.50
C ASN A 31 -15.45 -7.15 -3.06
N ILE A 32 -16.20 -7.78 -2.15
CA ILE A 32 -16.25 -7.35 -0.75
C ILE A 32 -15.14 -8.06 0.01
N GLN A 33 -14.12 -7.30 0.37
CA GLN A 33 -12.91 -7.75 1.07
C GLN A 33 -13.10 -7.67 2.60
N PRO A 34 -12.16 -8.13 3.44
CA PRO A 34 -12.31 -8.11 4.90
C PRO A 34 -12.65 -6.74 5.50
N ALA A 35 -12.08 -5.66 4.91
CA ALA A 35 -12.28 -4.28 5.38
C ALA A 35 -12.40 -3.26 4.27
N SER A 36 -12.71 -3.69 3.03
CA SER A 36 -12.83 -2.80 1.87
C SER A 36 -13.74 -3.38 0.80
N LEU A 37 -14.09 -2.55 -0.19
CA LEU A 37 -14.82 -2.92 -1.39
C LEU A 37 -13.96 -2.62 -2.62
N ASP A 38 -13.72 -3.62 -3.45
CA ASP A 38 -13.08 -3.46 -4.75
C ASP A 38 -14.02 -2.77 -5.74
N LEU A 39 -13.61 -1.60 -6.26
CA LEU A 39 -14.41 -0.78 -7.17
C LEU A 39 -14.14 -1.18 -8.62
N ARG A 40 -15.22 -1.32 -9.42
CA ARG A 40 -15.16 -1.71 -10.83
C ARG A 40 -15.19 -0.50 -11.74
N ILE A 41 -14.27 -0.44 -12.70
CA ILE A 41 -14.30 0.59 -13.75
C ILE A 41 -15.48 0.36 -14.70
N GLY A 42 -16.08 1.46 -15.17
CA GLY A 42 -17.20 1.49 -16.10
C GLY A 42 -16.78 1.20 -17.54
N ASP A 43 -17.66 1.54 -18.48
CA ASP A 43 -17.55 1.15 -19.88
C ASP A 43 -16.76 2.15 -20.74
N ILE A 44 -16.55 3.38 -20.24
CA ILE A 44 -15.91 4.47 -20.97
C ILE A 44 -14.76 5.05 -20.14
N ALA A 45 -13.61 5.26 -20.76
CA ALA A 45 -12.50 6.04 -20.21
C ALA A 45 -12.36 7.37 -20.96
N TYR A 46 -12.40 8.49 -20.24
CA TYR A 46 -12.19 9.81 -20.79
C TYR A 46 -10.71 10.17 -20.70
N ARG A 47 -10.04 10.31 -21.87
CA ARG A 47 -8.68 10.81 -21.90
C ARG A 47 -8.66 12.29 -21.55
N LEU A 48 -7.85 12.66 -20.58
CA LEU A 48 -7.75 14.03 -20.09
C LEU A 48 -6.47 14.73 -20.60
N ARG A 49 -6.52 16.05 -20.72
CA ARG A 49 -5.32 16.87 -20.96
C ARG A 49 -4.50 17.07 -19.67
N CYS A 50 -5.13 17.07 -18.51
CA CYS A 50 -4.51 17.15 -17.19
C CYS A 50 -5.46 16.63 -16.11
N SER A 51 -4.93 16.33 -14.93
CA SER A 51 -5.68 16.00 -13.72
C SER A 51 -6.45 17.22 -13.20
N PHE A 52 -7.58 16.98 -12.53
CA PHE A 52 -8.36 18.04 -11.90
C PHE A 52 -9.12 17.53 -10.66
N LEU A 53 -9.42 18.46 -9.74
CA LEU A 53 -10.44 18.28 -8.69
C LEU A 53 -11.68 19.09 -9.04
N PRO A 54 -12.89 18.58 -8.84
CA PRO A 54 -14.13 19.25 -9.23
C PRO A 54 -14.41 20.52 -8.41
N GLY A 55 -13.97 20.57 -7.16
CA GLY A 55 -14.17 21.75 -6.30
C GLY A 55 -15.64 21.96 -5.94
N SER A 56 -16.22 23.06 -6.40
CA SER A 56 -17.64 23.38 -6.15
C SER A 56 -18.61 22.84 -7.22
N ARG A 57 -18.15 22.00 -8.14
CA ARG A 57 -18.95 21.50 -9.27
C ARG A 57 -19.03 19.97 -9.25
N ARG A 58 -19.91 19.42 -10.11
CA ARG A 58 -19.91 18.00 -10.38
C ARG A 58 -18.74 17.61 -11.27
N VAL A 59 -18.26 16.40 -11.13
CA VAL A 59 -17.17 15.86 -11.94
C VAL A 59 -17.51 15.90 -13.44
N ARG A 60 -18.74 15.51 -13.82
CA ARG A 60 -19.19 15.50 -15.22
C ARG A 60 -19.21 16.89 -15.87
N ASP A 61 -19.53 17.94 -15.09
CA ASP A 61 -19.54 19.30 -15.60
C ASP A 61 -18.12 19.79 -15.89
N LYS A 62 -17.19 19.47 -14.99
CA LYS A 62 -15.78 19.86 -15.14
C LYS A 62 -15.05 19.01 -16.17
N LEU A 63 -15.41 17.74 -16.30
CA LEU A 63 -14.84 16.81 -17.28
C LEU A 63 -14.89 17.36 -18.70
N ARG A 64 -16.01 18.01 -19.10
CA ARG A 64 -16.20 18.60 -20.44
C ARG A 64 -15.12 19.62 -20.81
N GLU A 65 -14.49 20.26 -19.84
CA GLU A 65 -13.42 21.25 -20.07
C GLU A 65 -12.05 20.61 -20.30
N TYR A 66 -11.84 19.37 -19.79
CA TYR A 66 -10.53 18.71 -19.76
C TYR A 66 -10.45 17.47 -20.65
N GLN A 67 -11.58 16.96 -21.12
CA GLN A 67 -11.67 15.80 -21.97
C GLN A 67 -11.05 16.05 -23.34
N MET A 68 -10.24 15.12 -23.82
CA MET A 68 -9.63 15.12 -25.16
C MET A 68 -10.20 14.04 -26.07
N GLY A 69 -10.82 12.99 -25.52
CA GLY A 69 -11.38 11.87 -26.27
C GLY A 69 -11.93 10.81 -25.32
N GLU A 70 -12.54 9.80 -25.90
CA GLU A 70 -13.17 8.69 -25.22
C GLU A 70 -12.63 7.36 -25.74
N LEU A 71 -12.53 6.38 -24.85
CA LEU A 71 -12.17 5.01 -25.16
C LEU A 71 -13.28 4.06 -24.66
N ASP A 72 -13.72 3.16 -25.53
CA ASP A 72 -14.63 2.08 -25.17
C ASP A 72 -13.86 0.94 -24.47
N LEU A 73 -14.17 0.71 -23.20
CA LEU A 73 -13.57 -0.34 -22.38
C LEU A 73 -14.28 -1.68 -22.48
N THR A 74 -15.44 -1.79 -23.15
CA THR A 74 -16.24 -3.02 -23.19
C THR A 74 -15.49 -4.20 -23.81
N ARG A 75 -14.65 -3.92 -24.81
CA ARG A 75 -13.76 -4.90 -25.46
C ARG A 75 -12.32 -4.83 -24.98
N GLY A 76 -12.04 -3.95 -24.02
CA GLY A 76 -10.72 -3.62 -23.55
C GLY A 76 -10.01 -2.58 -24.41
N ALA A 77 -9.42 -1.57 -23.74
CA ALA A 77 -8.68 -0.50 -24.38
C ALA A 77 -7.32 -0.29 -23.75
N VAL A 78 -6.42 0.33 -24.52
CA VAL A 78 -5.05 0.65 -24.09
C VAL A 78 -5.05 2.01 -23.43
N LEU A 79 -4.53 2.06 -22.20
CA LEU A 79 -4.21 3.29 -21.50
C LEU A 79 -2.70 3.51 -21.60
N GLU A 80 -2.34 4.62 -22.24
CA GLU A 80 -0.96 4.99 -22.52
C GLU A 80 -0.22 5.47 -21.26
N GLN A 81 1.05 5.19 -21.21
CA GLN A 81 1.94 5.65 -20.14
C GLN A 81 1.92 7.20 -20.02
N ASN A 82 1.92 7.69 -18.79
CA ASN A 82 1.93 9.12 -18.44
C ASN A 82 0.75 9.92 -19.04
N ARG A 83 -0.38 9.28 -19.30
CA ARG A 83 -1.62 9.95 -19.71
C ARG A 83 -2.70 9.77 -18.68
N PRO A 84 -3.35 10.84 -18.22
CA PRO A 84 -4.47 10.74 -17.29
C PRO A 84 -5.75 10.35 -18.02
N TYR A 85 -6.48 9.44 -17.43
CA TYR A 85 -7.81 9.00 -17.84
C TYR A 85 -8.77 9.12 -16.66
N LEU A 86 -9.98 9.58 -16.89
CA LEU A 86 -11.04 9.56 -15.89
C LEU A 86 -12.08 8.52 -16.30
N ILE A 87 -12.38 7.57 -15.42
CA ILE A 87 -13.28 6.46 -15.69
C ILE A 87 -14.40 6.50 -14.65
N PRO A 88 -15.68 6.65 -15.02
CA PRO A 88 -16.77 6.44 -14.10
C PRO A 88 -16.71 5.03 -13.51
N LEU A 89 -16.90 4.91 -12.21
CA LEU A 89 -16.98 3.60 -11.56
C LEU A 89 -18.42 3.06 -11.69
N ARG A 90 -18.58 1.74 -11.61
CA ARG A 90 -19.89 1.12 -11.64
C ARG A 90 -20.65 1.28 -10.34
N GLU A 91 -19.92 1.43 -9.25
CA GLU A 91 -20.46 1.64 -7.92
C GLU A 91 -20.83 3.11 -7.70
N GLY A 92 -22.07 3.34 -7.28
CA GLY A 92 -22.55 4.62 -6.77
C GLY A 92 -22.82 4.53 -5.27
N LEU A 93 -22.80 5.65 -4.58
CA LEU A 93 -22.96 5.72 -3.14
C LEU A 93 -24.17 6.56 -2.74
N ARG A 94 -24.83 6.14 -1.64
CA ARG A 94 -25.80 6.90 -0.86
C ARG A 94 -25.54 6.60 0.61
N LEU A 95 -24.46 7.17 1.15
CA LEU A 95 -23.98 6.83 2.48
C LEU A 95 -24.85 7.43 3.59
N PRO A 96 -25.05 6.71 4.70
CA PRO A 96 -25.58 7.29 5.93
C PRO A 96 -24.70 8.45 6.43
N PRO A 97 -25.28 9.43 7.18
CA PRO A 97 -24.56 10.64 7.61
C PRO A 97 -23.33 10.39 8.49
N GLU A 98 -23.28 9.25 9.18
CA GLU A 98 -22.18 8.85 10.05
C GLU A 98 -21.03 8.16 9.33
N ILE A 99 -21.25 7.70 8.09
CA ILE A 99 -20.26 6.93 7.32
C ILE A 99 -19.53 7.84 6.33
N ARG A 100 -18.21 7.80 6.36
CA ARG A 100 -17.33 8.31 5.32
C ARG A 100 -16.54 7.15 4.71
N ALA A 101 -15.86 7.41 3.59
CA ALA A 101 -14.97 6.40 3.03
C ALA A 101 -13.66 7.00 2.53
N ARG A 102 -12.66 6.13 2.39
CA ARG A 102 -11.36 6.45 1.77
C ARG A 102 -11.03 5.40 0.74
N ALA A 103 -10.39 5.84 -0.32
CA ALA A 103 -9.99 4.98 -1.41
C ALA A 103 -8.47 4.78 -1.42
N ASN A 104 -8.04 3.63 -1.95
CA ASN A 104 -6.64 3.34 -2.20
C ASN A 104 -6.52 2.41 -3.41
N PRO A 105 -5.43 2.47 -4.18
CA PRO A 105 -5.16 1.45 -5.19
C PRO A 105 -5.11 0.06 -4.56
N ARG A 106 -5.51 -0.93 -5.32
CA ARG A 106 -5.24 -2.32 -4.92
C ARG A 106 -3.73 -2.59 -5.00
N SER A 107 -3.20 -3.42 -4.11
CA SER A 107 -1.78 -3.79 -4.13
C SER A 107 -1.33 -4.36 -5.50
N SER A 108 -2.23 -5.05 -6.23
CA SER A 108 -1.94 -5.52 -7.59
C SER A 108 -1.82 -4.39 -8.62
N THR A 109 -2.41 -3.25 -8.34
CA THR A 109 -2.37 -2.04 -9.18
C THR A 109 -1.14 -1.21 -8.86
N GLY A 110 -0.86 -0.98 -7.58
CA GLY A 110 0.32 -0.26 -7.11
C GLY A 110 1.63 -0.91 -7.57
N ARG A 111 1.73 -2.25 -7.50
CA ARG A 111 2.91 -3.00 -7.97
C ARG A 111 3.18 -2.90 -9.47
N LEU A 112 2.25 -2.39 -10.24
CA LEU A 112 2.41 -2.12 -11.68
C LEU A 112 2.66 -0.64 -11.97
N ASP A 113 2.83 0.17 -10.92
CA ASP A 113 2.98 1.61 -11.03
C ASP A 113 1.82 2.26 -11.82
N VAL A 114 0.61 1.78 -11.55
CA VAL A 114 -0.63 2.37 -12.09
C VAL A 114 -1.22 3.27 -11.02
N PHE A 115 -1.07 4.56 -11.21
CA PHE A 115 -1.58 5.56 -10.29
C PHE A 115 -3.10 5.68 -10.44
N THR A 116 -3.84 5.51 -9.36
CA THR A 116 -5.29 5.61 -9.34
C THR A 116 -5.76 6.45 -8.17
N ARG A 117 -6.72 7.35 -8.41
CA ARG A 117 -7.33 8.21 -7.40
C ARG A 117 -8.84 8.32 -7.61
N VAL A 118 -9.59 8.13 -6.54
CA VAL A 118 -11.05 8.34 -6.59
C VAL A 118 -11.37 9.83 -6.53
N VAL A 119 -12.31 10.25 -7.38
CA VAL A 119 -12.83 11.61 -7.46
C VAL A 119 -14.34 11.56 -7.20
N THR A 120 -14.82 12.40 -6.31
CA THR A 120 -16.25 12.56 -5.95
C THR A 120 -16.78 13.88 -6.44
N ASP A 121 -18.08 13.98 -6.70
CA ASP A 121 -18.73 15.27 -6.95
C ASP A 121 -18.46 16.23 -5.79
N TYR A 122 -18.18 17.49 -6.10
CA TYR A 122 -17.85 18.56 -5.12
C TYR A 122 -16.59 18.25 -4.28
N GLY A 123 -15.79 17.27 -4.67
CA GLY A 123 -14.59 16.85 -3.94
C GLY A 123 -13.47 17.89 -3.97
N GLN A 124 -12.88 18.11 -2.80
CA GLN A 124 -11.72 18.99 -2.61
C GLN A 124 -10.41 18.21 -2.53
N HIS A 125 -10.52 16.90 -2.29
CA HIS A 125 -9.40 15.95 -2.13
C HIS A 125 -9.65 14.70 -2.95
N PHE A 126 -8.58 14.11 -3.43
CA PHE A 126 -8.61 12.78 -4.00
C PHE A 126 -8.74 11.73 -2.90
N ASP A 127 -9.31 10.59 -3.25
CA ASP A 127 -9.42 9.40 -2.40
C ASP A 127 -10.24 9.58 -1.12
N GLU A 128 -10.90 10.72 -0.95
CA GLU A 128 -11.81 10.99 0.15
C GLU A 128 -13.27 11.01 -0.31
N VAL A 129 -14.10 10.28 0.42
CA VAL A 129 -15.55 10.31 0.29
C VAL A 129 -16.14 10.88 1.57
N PRO A 130 -16.73 12.08 1.55
CA PRO A 130 -17.24 12.73 2.74
C PRO A 130 -18.41 11.96 3.38
N ARG A 131 -18.69 12.26 4.64
CA ARG A 131 -19.82 11.66 5.35
C ARG A 131 -21.14 11.97 4.63
N GLY A 132 -22.01 10.95 4.54
CA GLY A 132 -23.31 11.11 3.92
C GLY A 132 -23.25 11.39 2.42
N TYR A 133 -22.15 11.08 1.74
CA TYR A 133 -22.01 11.31 0.30
C TYR A 133 -23.09 10.55 -0.48
N GLU A 134 -23.73 11.25 -1.41
CA GLU A 134 -24.64 10.68 -2.40
C GLU A 134 -24.18 11.10 -3.80
N GLY A 135 -23.86 10.12 -4.65
CA GLY A 135 -23.43 10.41 -6.02
C GLY A 135 -22.63 9.29 -6.67
N GLU A 136 -22.18 9.61 -7.89
CA GLU A 136 -21.28 8.74 -8.68
C GLU A 136 -19.86 8.82 -8.11
N LEU A 137 -19.07 7.77 -8.39
CA LEU A 137 -17.64 7.76 -8.17
C LEU A 137 -16.90 7.72 -9.51
N PHE A 138 -15.78 8.40 -9.58
CA PHE A 138 -14.91 8.40 -10.74
C PHE A 138 -13.51 7.97 -10.31
N LEU A 139 -12.80 7.30 -11.20
CA LEU A 139 -11.42 6.90 -10.98
C LEU A 139 -10.51 7.60 -11.99
N GLU A 140 -9.63 8.45 -11.51
CA GLU A 140 -8.49 8.90 -12.31
C GLU A 140 -7.47 7.77 -12.37
N VAL A 141 -7.01 7.43 -13.57
CA VAL A 141 -6.02 6.38 -13.83
C VAL A 141 -4.88 6.94 -14.64
N VAL A 142 -3.65 6.81 -14.15
CA VAL A 142 -2.43 7.23 -14.85
C VAL A 142 -1.42 6.09 -14.80
N PRO A 143 -1.26 5.30 -15.85
CA PRO A 143 -0.17 4.32 -15.93
C PRO A 143 1.18 5.06 -15.94
N ARG A 144 2.12 4.70 -15.05
CA ARG A 144 3.38 5.44 -14.92
C ARG A 144 4.56 4.72 -15.57
N SER A 145 4.72 3.42 -15.34
CA SER A 145 5.84 2.64 -15.88
C SER A 145 5.48 1.83 -17.11
N PHE A 146 4.25 1.32 -17.21
CA PHE A 146 3.84 0.44 -18.29
C PHE A 146 2.61 0.98 -19.02
N THR A 147 2.58 0.88 -20.34
CA THR A 147 1.33 0.98 -21.10
C THR A 147 0.49 -0.24 -20.78
N ILE A 148 -0.75 -0.04 -20.35
CA ILE A 148 -1.63 -1.11 -19.88
C ILE A 148 -2.86 -1.28 -20.75
N LYS A 149 -3.42 -2.49 -20.80
CA LYS A 149 -4.76 -2.75 -21.33
C LYS A 149 -5.69 -3.13 -20.20
N VAL A 150 -6.85 -2.47 -20.15
CA VAL A 150 -7.90 -2.70 -19.15
C VAL A 150 -9.23 -2.94 -19.87
N ARG A 151 -10.15 -3.63 -19.18
CA ARG A 151 -11.52 -3.84 -19.64
C ARG A 151 -12.52 -3.41 -18.57
N SER A 152 -13.68 -2.98 -19.00
CA SER A 152 -14.84 -2.68 -18.17
C SER A 152 -15.11 -3.79 -17.15
N GLY A 153 -15.44 -3.40 -15.92
CA GLY A 153 -15.63 -4.30 -14.78
C GLY A 153 -14.33 -4.75 -14.06
N PHE A 154 -13.16 -4.39 -14.58
CA PHE A 154 -11.89 -4.66 -13.89
C PHE A 154 -11.76 -3.77 -12.63
N THR A 155 -11.06 -4.27 -11.59
CA THR A 155 -10.90 -3.55 -10.32
C THR A 155 -9.45 -3.07 -10.17
N LEU A 156 -9.28 -1.74 -10.09
CA LEU A 156 -7.99 -1.08 -9.93
C LEU A 156 -7.81 -0.44 -8.55
N ASN A 157 -8.93 -0.10 -7.91
CA ASN A 157 -8.98 0.64 -6.67
C ASN A 157 -9.94 -0.03 -5.68
N GLN A 158 -9.86 0.32 -4.41
CA GLN A 158 -10.67 -0.21 -3.34
C GLN A 158 -11.12 0.89 -2.40
N LEU A 159 -12.28 0.73 -1.76
CA LEU A 159 -12.91 1.70 -0.89
C LEU A 159 -13.10 1.13 0.51
N ARG A 160 -12.61 1.83 1.53
CA ARG A 160 -12.74 1.50 2.94
C ARG A 160 -13.73 2.44 3.61
N PHE A 161 -14.77 1.88 4.24
CA PHE A 161 -15.80 2.63 4.94
C PHE A 161 -15.45 2.77 6.43
N VAL A 162 -15.72 3.95 6.98
CA VAL A 162 -15.26 4.32 8.33
C VAL A 162 -16.34 5.10 9.08
N THR A 163 -16.54 4.76 10.35
CA THR A 163 -17.37 5.52 11.30
C THR A 163 -16.49 6.11 12.39
N GLY A 164 -16.81 7.30 12.87
CA GLY A 164 -16.06 7.94 13.95
C GLY A 164 -14.61 8.28 13.57
N THR A 165 -13.70 8.13 14.55
CA THR A 165 -12.25 8.43 14.43
C THR A 165 -11.46 7.22 14.97
N PRO A 166 -11.32 6.15 14.20
CA PRO A 166 -10.77 4.88 14.67
C PRO A 166 -9.25 4.81 14.73
N ARG A 167 -8.53 5.86 14.33
CA ARG A 167 -7.06 5.87 14.27
C ARG A 167 -6.48 5.63 15.67
N LEU A 168 -5.56 4.70 15.76
CA LEU A 168 -4.75 4.50 16.96
C LEU A 168 -3.63 5.55 17.02
N ASP A 169 -3.45 6.12 18.20
CA ASP A 169 -2.22 6.85 18.53
C ASP A 169 -1.07 5.87 18.83
N ASP A 170 0.12 6.39 19.03
CA ASP A 170 1.32 5.58 19.27
C ASP A 170 1.19 4.72 20.53
N ARG A 171 0.58 5.25 21.61
CA ARG A 171 0.33 4.49 22.85
C ARG A 171 -0.63 3.33 22.61
N GLY A 172 -1.72 3.59 21.90
CA GLY A 172 -2.68 2.55 21.50
C GLY A 172 -2.05 1.47 20.63
N LEU A 173 -1.11 1.86 19.75
CA LEU A 173 -0.38 0.92 18.90
C LEU A 173 0.59 0.05 19.71
N VAL A 174 1.36 0.63 20.63
CA VAL A 174 2.24 -0.11 21.54
C VAL A 174 1.45 -1.10 22.39
N GLU A 175 0.31 -0.67 22.95
CA GLU A 175 -0.55 -1.55 23.74
C GLU A 175 -1.17 -2.67 22.90
N ALA A 176 -1.61 -2.37 21.67
CA ALA A 176 -2.12 -3.39 20.75
C ALA A 176 -1.05 -4.43 20.42
N HIS A 177 0.19 -3.99 20.21
CA HIS A 177 1.34 -4.87 19.97
C HIS A 177 1.63 -5.75 21.20
N ARG A 178 1.57 -5.20 22.41
CA ARG A 178 1.79 -5.95 23.65
C ARG A 178 0.74 -7.07 23.84
N ILE A 179 -0.52 -6.79 23.50
CA ILE A 179 -1.61 -7.78 23.58
C ILE A 179 -1.46 -8.85 22.49
N ARG A 180 -1.21 -8.44 21.26
CA ARG A 180 -1.03 -9.33 20.11
C ARG A 180 0.06 -8.75 19.19
N PRO A 181 1.26 -9.34 19.19
CA PRO A 181 2.38 -8.81 18.42
C PRO A 181 2.05 -8.53 16.96
N ILE A 182 2.44 -7.33 16.50
CA ILE A 182 2.14 -6.78 15.17
C ILE A 182 3.37 -6.84 14.26
N VAL A 183 4.58 -6.68 14.82
CA VAL A 183 5.83 -6.59 14.07
C VAL A 183 6.85 -7.62 14.54
N PHE A 184 7.55 -8.20 13.57
CA PHE A 184 8.52 -9.28 13.75
C PHE A 184 9.76 -8.99 12.92
N PRO A 185 10.94 -9.47 13.34
CA PRO A 185 12.16 -9.35 12.53
C PRO A 185 12.05 -10.16 11.26
N GLY A 186 12.63 -9.66 10.18
CA GLY A 186 12.66 -10.33 8.88
C GLY A 186 13.72 -11.42 8.76
N SER A 187 14.73 -11.39 9.61
CA SER A 187 15.83 -12.38 9.69
C SER A 187 16.19 -12.64 11.15
N LYS A 188 17.16 -13.50 11.43
CA LYS A 188 17.78 -13.58 12.75
C LYS A 188 18.41 -12.21 13.06
N VAL A 189 17.89 -11.56 14.06
CA VAL A 189 18.16 -10.18 14.40
C VAL A 189 19.24 -10.10 15.48
N ASP A 190 19.99 -9.02 15.47
CA ASP A 190 20.81 -8.64 16.60
C ASP A 190 19.92 -8.48 17.85
N PRO A 191 20.32 -9.07 18.99
CA PRO A 191 19.62 -8.88 20.25
C PRO A 191 19.51 -7.38 20.56
N GLY A 192 18.29 -6.85 20.66
CA GLY A 192 18.02 -5.44 20.94
C GLY A 192 17.55 -4.61 19.74
N GLU A 193 17.36 -5.22 18.57
CA GLU A 193 16.71 -4.53 17.45
C GLU A 193 15.26 -4.19 17.79
N ARG A 194 14.88 -2.92 17.60
CA ARG A 194 13.57 -2.38 17.95
C ARG A 194 12.84 -1.87 16.72
N ALA A 195 11.51 -1.99 16.75
CA ALA A 195 10.64 -1.30 15.83
C ALA A 195 10.27 0.08 16.39
N TRP A 196 10.13 1.06 15.53
CA TRP A 196 9.91 2.45 15.93
C TRP A 196 8.52 2.93 15.55
N VAL A 197 7.91 3.69 16.44
CA VAL A 197 6.63 4.37 16.21
C VAL A 197 6.77 5.88 16.37
N SER A 198 6.14 6.62 15.48
CA SER A 198 5.84 8.04 15.56
C SER A 198 4.73 8.33 14.57
N ASP A 199 3.53 8.55 15.08
CA ASP A 199 2.31 8.69 14.26
C ASP A 199 2.11 7.48 13.30
N GLY A 200 2.46 6.28 13.81
CA GLY A 200 2.41 4.99 13.12
C GLY A 200 3.73 4.19 13.21
N LEU A 201 3.67 2.93 12.81
CA LEU A 201 4.81 1.99 12.80
C LEU A 201 5.69 2.22 11.58
N PHE A 202 6.97 2.51 11.77
CA PHE A 202 7.93 2.60 10.66
C PHE A 202 8.28 1.24 10.10
N LEU A 203 8.41 1.19 8.78
CA LEU A 203 8.99 0.07 8.05
C LEU A 203 10.27 0.53 7.36
N SER A 204 11.30 -0.31 7.46
CA SER A 204 12.61 -0.09 6.86
C SER A 204 12.86 -1.02 5.67
N VAL A 205 13.81 -0.66 4.80
CA VAL A 205 14.14 -1.43 3.60
C VAL A 205 15.11 -2.55 3.89
N ASP A 206 14.85 -3.72 3.31
CA ASP A 206 15.79 -4.84 3.29
C ASP A 206 16.66 -4.81 2.02
N LEU A 207 17.94 -4.51 2.18
CA LEU A 207 18.95 -4.61 1.13
C LEU A 207 19.92 -5.79 1.33
N SER A 208 19.62 -6.69 2.28
CA SER A 208 20.43 -7.92 2.47
C SER A 208 20.13 -9.00 1.43
N GLY A 209 18.94 -8.93 0.81
CA GLY A 209 18.44 -9.93 -0.13
C GLY A 209 18.10 -11.28 0.50
N GLN A 210 18.41 -11.50 1.77
CA GLN A 210 18.15 -12.75 2.52
C GLN A 210 18.53 -14.01 1.74
N GLY A 211 19.77 -14.08 1.24
CA GLY A 211 20.28 -15.20 0.46
C GLY A 211 19.84 -15.24 -1.01
N ARG A 212 19.24 -14.17 -1.52
CA ARG A 212 18.95 -13.96 -2.95
C ARG A 212 20.01 -13.09 -3.61
N LYS A 213 20.16 -13.23 -4.93
CA LYS A 213 21.13 -12.44 -5.73
C LYS A 213 20.74 -10.98 -5.91
N PHE A 214 19.53 -10.56 -5.53
CA PHE A 214 19.02 -9.23 -5.75
C PHE A 214 18.08 -8.81 -4.60
N VAL A 215 17.88 -7.51 -4.45
CA VAL A 215 17.12 -6.92 -3.34
C VAL A 215 15.81 -6.29 -3.76
N GLY A 216 15.55 -6.18 -5.06
CA GLY A 216 14.36 -5.55 -5.60
C GLY A 216 14.26 -5.64 -7.11
N TYR A 217 13.22 -5.03 -7.64
CA TYR A 217 13.00 -4.88 -9.07
C TYR A 217 12.92 -3.41 -9.44
N ARG A 218 13.42 -3.05 -10.63
CA ARG A 218 13.20 -1.77 -11.28
C ARG A 218 12.37 -1.98 -12.54
N ALA A 219 11.34 -1.15 -12.74
CA ALA A 219 10.53 -1.20 -13.95
C ALA A 219 11.32 -0.76 -15.19
N LYS A 220 11.22 -1.51 -16.28
CA LYS A 220 11.86 -1.15 -17.56
C LYS A 220 11.08 -0.06 -18.27
N ARG A 221 11.76 0.95 -18.82
CA ARG A 221 11.15 2.08 -19.53
C ARG A 221 10.43 1.69 -20.82
N SER A 222 10.96 0.71 -21.56
CA SER A 222 10.46 0.31 -22.89
C SER A 222 10.01 -1.14 -22.85
N SER A 223 8.87 -1.38 -22.23
CA SER A 223 8.26 -2.70 -22.14
C SER A 223 7.14 -2.88 -23.17
N ALA A 224 6.75 -4.12 -23.40
CA ALA A 224 5.57 -4.46 -24.18
C ALA A 224 4.26 -4.03 -23.47
N LEU A 225 3.13 -4.10 -24.19
CA LEU A 225 1.81 -3.84 -23.63
C LEU A 225 1.48 -4.87 -22.53
N LEU A 226 1.09 -4.38 -21.37
CA LEU A 226 0.68 -5.19 -20.23
C LEU A 226 -0.86 -5.30 -20.16
N ASP A 227 -1.43 -6.42 -20.58
CA ASP A 227 -2.86 -6.71 -20.43
C ASP A 227 -3.15 -7.20 -19.00
N LEU A 228 -3.89 -6.39 -18.22
CA LEU A 228 -4.10 -6.64 -16.79
C LEU A 228 -4.97 -7.86 -16.50
N GLU A 229 -5.74 -8.36 -17.48
CA GLU A 229 -6.55 -9.58 -17.33
C GLU A 229 -5.69 -10.85 -17.41
N ARG A 230 -4.56 -10.80 -18.09
CA ARG A 230 -3.69 -11.97 -18.26
C ARG A 230 -2.92 -12.26 -16.96
N GLN A 231 -3.09 -13.47 -16.44
CA GLN A 231 -2.40 -13.91 -15.23
C GLN A 231 -1.26 -14.86 -15.58
N ALA A 232 -0.12 -14.75 -14.89
CA ALA A 232 1.08 -15.59 -15.05
C ALA A 232 1.47 -15.79 -16.54
N SER A 233 1.34 -14.70 -17.34
CA SER A 233 1.52 -14.77 -18.80
C SER A 233 2.79 -14.08 -19.28
N TYR A 234 3.35 -13.18 -18.48
CA TYR A 234 4.49 -12.36 -18.86
C TYR A 234 5.77 -12.84 -18.18
N GLU A 235 6.87 -12.85 -18.93
CA GLU A 235 8.20 -13.08 -18.36
C GLU A 235 8.62 -11.86 -17.54
N VAL A 236 9.26 -12.08 -16.42
CA VAL A 236 9.71 -10.99 -15.54
C VAL A 236 10.73 -10.12 -16.26
N ASP A 237 11.66 -10.74 -16.96
CA ASP A 237 12.75 -10.05 -17.64
C ASP A 237 12.33 -9.14 -18.81
N ASP A 238 11.08 -9.27 -19.31
CA ASP A 238 10.55 -8.37 -20.34
C ASP A 238 10.11 -7.01 -19.77
N PHE A 239 9.81 -6.96 -18.45
CA PHE A 239 9.23 -5.79 -17.79
C PHE A 239 10.09 -5.25 -16.64
N TRP A 240 10.91 -6.08 -16.03
CA TRP A 240 11.63 -5.78 -14.81
C TRP A 240 13.12 -6.09 -14.91
N GLU A 241 13.91 -5.25 -14.27
CA GLU A 241 15.33 -5.49 -14.01
C GLU A 241 15.52 -5.80 -12.54
N ARG A 242 16.30 -6.83 -12.21
CA ARG A 242 16.69 -7.14 -10.83
C ARG A 242 17.76 -6.16 -10.39
N VAL A 243 17.59 -5.55 -9.23
CA VAL A 243 18.54 -4.56 -8.70
C VAL A 243 19.36 -5.16 -7.54
N GLN A 244 20.61 -4.71 -7.45
CA GLN A 244 21.56 -5.10 -6.42
C GLN A 244 22.17 -3.85 -5.78
N PRO A 245 22.52 -3.90 -4.49
CA PRO A 245 23.33 -2.85 -3.89
C PRO A 245 24.71 -2.77 -4.57
N ASN A 246 25.30 -1.59 -4.56
CA ASN A 246 26.68 -1.40 -5.00
C ASN A 246 27.69 -2.01 -3.99
N SER A 247 28.99 -1.92 -4.29
CA SER A 247 30.07 -2.44 -3.44
C SER A 247 30.11 -1.82 -2.01
N ALA A 248 29.46 -0.67 -1.82
CA ALA A 248 29.32 -0.03 -0.50
C ALA A 248 28.01 -0.45 0.22
N GLY A 249 27.25 -1.43 -0.30
CA GLY A 249 25.99 -1.89 0.28
C GLY A 249 24.81 -0.95 0.08
N ARG A 250 24.91 0.03 -0.82
CA ARG A 250 23.88 1.04 -1.10
C ARG A 250 23.16 0.75 -2.40
N LEU A 251 21.84 0.99 -2.41
CA LEU A 251 21.05 1.02 -3.64
C LEU A 251 20.80 2.46 -4.04
N ILE A 252 21.24 2.84 -5.25
CA ILE A 252 20.95 4.17 -5.80
C ILE A 252 19.64 4.08 -6.58
N LEU A 253 18.66 4.87 -6.16
CA LEU A 253 17.41 5.04 -6.88
C LEU A 253 17.57 6.20 -7.87
N GLU A 254 17.32 5.91 -9.13
CA GLU A 254 17.37 6.94 -10.19
C GLU A 254 16.07 7.73 -10.25
N PRO A 255 16.12 9.02 -10.65
CA PRO A 255 14.94 9.86 -10.76
C PRO A 255 13.90 9.26 -11.72
N GLU A 256 12.63 9.40 -11.33
CA GLU A 256 11.47 8.92 -12.10
C GLU A 256 11.45 7.41 -12.41
N GLU A 257 12.38 6.62 -11.89
CA GLU A 257 12.35 5.17 -11.98
C GLU A 257 11.50 4.57 -10.86
N PHE A 258 10.79 3.50 -11.16
CA PHE A 258 9.95 2.80 -10.20
C PHE A 258 10.62 1.51 -9.72
N TYR A 259 10.62 1.35 -8.41
CA TYR A 259 11.23 0.21 -7.74
C TYR A 259 10.22 -0.53 -6.88
N LEU A 260 10.30 -1.86 -6.88
CA LEU A 260 9.67 -2.71 -5.88
C LEU A 260 10.77 -3.24 -4.96
N LEU A 261 10.70 -2.83 -3.71
CA LEU A 261 11.59 -3.26 -2.64
C LEU A 261 10.79 -4.02 -1.58
N VAL A 262 11.47 -4.45 -0.53
CA VAL A 262 10.85 -5.25 0.53
C VAL A 262 11.14 -4.62 1.89
N SER A 263 10.18 -4.68 2.79
CA SER A 263 10.39 -4.29 4.18
C SER A 263 11.32 -5.28 4.87
N ARG A 264 12.18 -4.76 5.75
CA ARG A 264 13.02 -5.57 6.64
C ARG A 264 12.16 -6.28 7.69
N GLU A 265 11.17 -5.59 8.22
CA GLU A 265 10.22 -6.11 9.18
C GLU A 265 9.15 -6.97 8.50
N ARG A 266 8.65 -7.97 9.21
CA ARG A 266 7.41 -8.67 8.89
C ARG A 266 6.30 -8.13 9.77
N VAL A 267 5.11 -7.94 9.18
CA VAL A 267 3.96 -7.36 9.87
C VAL A 267 2.79 -8.33 9.88
N ARG A 268 2.02 -8.27 10.96
CA ARG A 268 0.75 -8.96 11.13
C ARG A 268 -0.32 -7.95 11.52
N ILE A 269 -1.45 -8.02 10.83
CA ILE A 269 -2.61 -7.18 11.15
C ILE A 269 -3.62 -8.04 11.91
N PRO A 270 -3.79 -7.83 13.22
CA PRO A 270 -4.79 -8.56 14.01
C PRO A 270 -6.21 -8.37 13.47
N PRO A 271 -7.16 -9.31 13.72
CA PRO A 271 -8.52 -9.22 13.20
C PRO A 271 -9.33 -8.02 13.67
N ASN A 272 -8.96 -7.41 14.78
CA ASN A 272 -9.59 -6.20 15.34
C ASN A 272 -8.97 -4.89 14.85
N LEU A 273 -7.96 -4.96 13.97
CA LEU A 273 -7.27 -3.83 13.40
C LEU A 273 -7.29 -3.88 11.86
N ALA A 274 -7.22 -2.72 11.26
CA ALA A 274 -6.89 -2.51 9.87
C ALA A 274 -5.70 -1.56 9.81
N ALA A 275 -4.88 -1.63 8.76
CA ALA A 275 -3.79 -0.69 8.59
C ALA A 275 -3.77 -0.09 7.19
N GLU A 276 -3.04 1.01 7.06
CA GLU A 276 -2.81 1.73 5.82
C GLU A 276 -1.35 2.15 5.76
N MET A 277 -0.70 1.90 4.64
CA MET A 277 0.66 2.41 4.41
C MET A 277 0.57 3.88 4.06
N ALA A 278 1.18 4.73 4.87
CA ALA A 278 1.32 6.15 4.58
C ALA A 278 2.70 6.42 3.95
N ALA A 279 2.72 7.32 2.97
CA ALA A 279 3.98 7.86 2.48
C ALA A 279 4.78 8.45 3.64
N TYR A 280 6.11 8.31 3.56
CA TYR A 280 6.98 8.90 4.57
C TYR A 280 6.92 10.44 4.50
N ASP A 281 7.24 11.07 5.64
CA ASP A 281 7.19 12.52 5.81
C ASP A 281 8.07 13.24 4.77
N PRO A 282 7.60 14.37 4.17
CA PRO A 282 8.37 15.20 3.26
C PRO A 282 9.73 15.64 3.78
N THR A 283 9.93 15.67 5.10
CA THR A 283 11.24 15.97 5.73
C THR A 283 12.31 14.91 5.45
N SER A 284 11.94 13.77 4.91
CA SER A 284 12.85 12.65 4.57
C SER A 284 13.45 12.75 3.17
N GLY A 285 13.26 13.87 2.47
CA GLY A 285 13.78 14.11 1.13
C GLY A 285 12.77 13.82 0.01
N GLU A 286 13.24 13.84 -1.23
CA GLU A 286 12.43 13.68 -2.46
C GLU A 286 12.04 12.22 -2.75
N LEU A 287 12.10 11.35 -1.75
CA LEU A 287 11.68 9.97 -1.86
C LEU A 287 10.18 9.86 -1.56
N ARG A 288 9.43 9.28 -2.47
CA ARG A 288 8.03 8.91 -2.24
C ARG A 288 7.86 7.41 -2.31
N THR A 289 7.32 6.84 -1.24
CA THR A 289 6.64 5.55 -1.34
C THR A 289 5.30 5.85 -2.01
N HIS A 290 5.19 5.41 -3.26
CA HIS A 290 3.94 5.54 -4.02
C HIS A 290 2.97 4.45 -3.58
N TYR A 291 1.67 4.77 -3.67
CA TYR A 291 0.58 3.83 -3.44
C TYR A 291 0.46 3.39 -1.97
N ALA A 292 -0.13 4.29 -1.17
CA ALA A 292 -0.70 3.88 0.09
C ALA A 292 -1.56 2.63 -0.15
N GLY A 293 -1.29 1.53 0.52
CA GLY A 293 -2.04 0.29 0.38
C GLY A 293 -2.81 0.00 1.66
N PHE A 294 -4.02 -0.51 1.53
CA PHE A 294 -4.72 -1.06 2.68
C PHE A 294 -4.17 -2.42 3.04
N PHE A 295 -3.95 -2.60 4.33
CA PHE A 295 -3.65 -3.88 4.92
C PHE A 295 -4.87 -4.33 5.71
N ASP A 296 -5.50 -5.39 5.23
CA ASP A 296 -6.73 -5.89 5.80
C ASP A 296 -6.49 -6.75 7.05
N PRO A 297 -7.48 -6.83 7.96
CA PRO A 297 -7.46 -7.73 9.09
C PRO A 297 -7.12 -9.17 8.68
N GLY A 298 -6.12 -9.78 9.31
CA GLY A 298 -5.63 -11.12 8.99
C GLY A 298 -4.40 -11.15 8.08
N PHE A 299 -3.96 -10.02 7.51
CA PHE A 299 -2.69 -9.98 6.76
C PHE A 299 -1.51 -10.37 7.66
N GLY A 300 -0.69 -11.33 7.21
CA GLY A 300 0.43 -11.86 7.99
C GLY A 300 0.01 -12.72 9.20
N ASP A 301 -1.28 -12.97 9.38
CA ASP A 301 -1.78 -13.90 10.39
C ASP A 301 -1.82 -15.31 9.78
N VAL A 302 -0.67 -15.93 9.76
CA VAL A 302 -0.47 -17.29 9.27
C VAL A 302 -0.80 -18.30 10.37
N GLY A 303 -1.04 -19.56 9.99
CA GLY A 303 -1.37 -20.62 10.96
C GLY A 303 -0.26 -20.84 12.00
N PRO A 304 -0.54 -21.66 13.02
CA PRO A 304 0.38 -21.89 14.14
C PRO A 304 1.71 -22.53 13.74
N ASP A 305 1.75 -23.21 12.59
CA ASP A 305 2.94 -23.90 12.10
C ASP A 305 3.87 -22.99 11.27
N ASP A 306 3.49 -21.73 11.05
CA ASP A 306 4.27 -20.78 10.27
C ASP A 306 4.78 -19.63 11.13
N ALA A 307 5.94 -19.11 10.75
CA ALA A 307 6.48 -17.91 11.37
C ALA A 307 5.52 -16.73 11.20
N PRO A 308 5.19 -16.01 12.28
CA PRO A 308 4.19 -14.95 12.25
C PRO A 308 4.65 -13.74 11.43
N GLY A 309 3.68 -13.07 10.80
CA GLY A 309 3.92 -11.88 9.99
C GLY A 309 4.39 -12.18 8.57
N THR A 310 4.27 -11.20 7.68
CA THR A 310 4.75 -11.25 6.30
C THR A 310 5.37 -9.91 5.91
N HIS A 311 6.33 -9.94 4.99
CA HIS A 311 6.97 -8.72 4.50
C HIS A 311 5.99 -7.87 3.71
N ALA A 312 6.10 -6.54 3.85
CA ALA A 312 5.46 -5.59 2.98
C ALA A 312 6.32 -5.35 1.73
N VAL A 313 5.70 -5.30 0.56
CA VAL A 313 6.36 -4.82 -0.65
C VAL A 313 6.23 -3.31 -0.69
N LEU A 314 7.36 -2.64 -0.87
CA LEU A 314 7.50 -1.19 -0.87
C LEU A 314 7.60 -0.70 -2.33
N GLU A 315 6.68 0.16 -2.71
CA GLU A 315 6.57 0.76 -4.04
C GLU A 315 7.24 2.13 -3.98
N VAL A 316 8.44 2.26 -4.55
CA VAL A 316 9.35 3.38 -4.29
C VAL A 316 9.73 4.09 -5.59
N ARG A 317 9.74 5.42 -5.55
CA ARG A 317 10.23 6.28 -6.63
C ARG A 317 11.00 7.46 -6.06
N ALA A 318 12.20 7.71 -6.56
CA ALA A 318 12.87 9.00 -6.37
C ALA A 318 12.30 10.00 -7.39
N HIS A 319 12.12 11.26 -6.99
CA HIS A 319 11.59 12.29 -7.88
C HIS A 319 12.71 12.95 -8.68
N ASP A 320 13.13 14.12 -8.29
CA ASP A 320 13.96 14.99 -9.14
C ASP A 320 15.46 14.67 -9.06
N VAL A 321 15.90 14.00 -8.00
CA VAL A 321 17.30 13.66 -7.76
C VAL A 321 17.48 12.19 -7.39
N SER A 322 18.64 11.61 -7.74
CA SER A 322 18.98 10.25 -7.32
C SER A 322 19.09 10.18 -5.79
N PHE A 323 18.61 9.09 -5.22
CA PHE A 323 18.58 8.89 -3.79
C PHE A 323 19.32 7.60 -3.39
N ALA A 324 20.25 7.71 -2.46
CA ALA A 324 20.98 6.55 -1.93
C ALA A 324 20.22 5.93 -0.75
N LEU A 325 19.85 4.65 -0.90
CA LEU A 325 19.27 3.85 0.18
C LEU A 325 20.32 2.98 0.85
N GLU A 326 20.24 2.87 2.17
CA GLU A 326 21.00 1.94 2.97
C GLU A 326 20.09 0.89 3.61
N HIS A 327 20.66 -0.29 3.91
CA HIS A 327 19.92 -1.35 4.61
C HIS A 327 19.41 -0.85 5.96
N GLY A 328 18.14 -1.13 6.28
CA GLY A 328 17.50 -0.68 7.52
C GLY A 328 17.04 0.79 7.51
N GLN A 329 17.21 1.51 6.41
CA GLN A 329 16.68 2.87 6.29
C GLN A 329 15.15 2.85 6.26
N ARG A 330 14.51 3.71 7.08
CA ARG A 330 13.05 3.85 7.16
C ARG A 330 12.52 4.51 5.89
N LEU A 331 11.50 3.91 5.27
CA LEU A 331 10.92 4.39 4.01
C LEU A 331 9.46 4.80 4.11
N CYS A 332 8.68 4.13 4.94
CA CYS A 332 7.26 4.39 5.10
C CYS A 332 6.80 4.04 6.50
N LYS A 333 5.56 4.33 6.79
CA LYS A 333 4.93 3.91 8.05
C LYS A 333 3.55 3.32 7.82
N LEU A 334 3.15 2.42 8.71
CA LEU A 334 1.81 1.88 8.80
C LEU A 334 1.04 2.63 9.87
N THR A 335 -0.08 3.24 9.49
CA THR A 335 -1.06 3.78 10.43
C THR A 335 -2.12 2.73 10.69
N PHE A 336 -2.58 2.61 11.93
CA PHE A 336 -3.53 1.59 12.35
C PHE A 336 -4.86 2.20 12.76
N GLU A 337 -5.93 1.46 12.47
CA GLU A 337 -7.30 1.82 12.82
C GLU A 337 -8.00 0.63 13.47
N THR A 338 -8.84 0.90 14.46
CA THR A 338 -9.68 -0.12 15.05
C THR A 338 -10.79 -0.52 14.08
N MET A 339 -11.11 -1.80 14.05
CA MET A 339 -12.31 -2.30 13.37
C MET A 339 -13.55 -2.05 14.24
N SER A 340 -14.71 -1.76 13.62
CA SER A 340 -15.99 -1.67 14.34
C SER A 340 -16.47 -3.03 14.86
N ALA A 341 -16.01 -4.11 14.23
CA ALA A 341 -16.10 -5.51 14.65
C ALA A 341 -15.09 -6.33 13.87
N ALA A 342 -14.72 -7.51 14.34
CA ALA A 342 -13.90 -8.44 13.57
C ALA A 342 -14.65 -8.87 12.28
N PRO A 343 -13.96 -9.02 11.14
CA PRO A 343 -14.57 -9.49 9.90
C PRO A 343 -14.98 -10.97 10.03
N ASP A 344 -16.07 -11.35 9.38
CA ASP A 344 -16.55 -12.75 9.27
C ASP A 344 -15.57 -13.63 8.49
N VAL A 345 -14.82 -13.05 7.57
CA VAL A 345 -13.73 -13.69 6.81
C VAL A 345 -12.52 -12.78 6.83
N ALA A 346 -11.43 -13.23 7.44
CA ALA A 346 -10.17 -12.49 7.50
C ALA A 346 -9.34 -12.68 6.22
N TYR A 347 -8.38 -11.80 5.98
CA TYR A 347 -7.42 -11.94 4.90
C TYR A 347 -6.64 -13.25 5.04
N GLY A 348 -6.49 -14.00 3.95
CA GLY A 348 -5.83 -15.31 3.96
C GLY A 348 -6.76 -16.51 4.16
N SER A 349 -7.99 -16.31 4.63
CA SER A 349 -8.95 -17.38 4.89
C SER A 349 -10.07 -17.40 3.82
N GLY A 350 -9.79 -17.99 2.65
CA GLY A 350 -10.83 -18.28 1.64
C GLY A 350 -11.14 -17.20 0.60
N LEU A 351 -10.60 -16.00 0.68
CA LEU A 351 -10.82 -14.91 -0.27
C LEU A 351 -9.75 -14.80 -1.38
N GLY A 352 -8.93 -15.83 -1.59
CA GLY A 352 -7.92 -15.84 -2.66
C GLY A 352 -6.76 -14.87 -2.42
N SER A 353 -6.39 -14.64 -1.18
CA SER A 353 -5.28 -13.76 -0.77
C SER A 353 -3.95 -14.28 -1.31
N ARG A 354 -3.28 -13.49 -2.14
CA ARG A 354 -2.04 -13.91 -2.84
C ARG A 354 -0.76 -13.51 -2.11
N TYR A 355 -0.86 -12.62 -1.14
CA TYR A 355 0.31 -11.95 -0.55
C TYR A 355 0.54 -12.32 0.92
N GLN A 356 -0.08 -13.42 1.39
CA GLN A 356 -0.05 -13.83 2.80
C GLN A 356 1.33 -14.32 3.28
N ARG A 357 2.14 -14.88 2.37
CA ARG A 357 3.47 -15.46 2.69
C ARG A 357 4.51 -14.95 1.71
N GLN A 358 4.44 -13.67 1.37
CA GLN A 358 5.35 -13.11 0.38
C GLN A 358 6.65 -12.64 1.02
N TYR A 359 7.72 -12.68 0.23
CA TYR A 359 8.89 -11.82 0.38
C TYR A 359 8.80 -10.69 -0.65
N LEU A 360 9.39 -10.82 -1.80
CA LEU A 360 9.35 -9.87 -2.91
C LEU A 360 8.47 -10.44 -4.02
N ALA A 361 7.19 -10.06 -4.05
CA ALA A 361 6.23 -10.58 -5.01
C ALA A 361 5.82 -9.51 -6.03
N LEU A 362 5.92 -9.85 -7.31
CA LEU A 362 5.42 -9.05 -8.43
C LEU A 362 3.88 -9.14 -8.56
N GLY A 363 3.33 -8.32 -9.45
CA GLY A 363 1.92 -8.38 -9.84
C GLY A 363 1.55 -9.75 -10.43
N ARG A 364 0.27 -10.12 -10.29
CA ARG A 364 -0.28 -11.43 -10.74
C ARG A 364 -0.11 -11.74 -12.22
N GLN A 365 0.22 -10.76 -13.02
CA GLN A 365 0.39 -10.85 -14.47
C GLN A 365 1.66 -11.60 -14.84
N PHE A 366 2.67 -11.55 -13.97
CA PHE A 366 3.99 -12.14 -14.19
C PHE A 366 4.03 -13.59 -13.78
N LYS A 367 4.83 -14.38 -14.50
CA LYS A 367 5.21 -15.74 -14.11
C LYS A 367 6.03 -15.70 -12.82
N ALA A 368 6.13 -16.84 -12.15
CA ALA A 368 7.02 -16.97 -11.00
C ALA A 368 8.48 -16.71 -11.43
N ASP A 369 9.14 -15.78 -10.73
CA ASP A 369 10.54 -15.48 -11.01
C ASP A 369 11.45 -16.59 -10.50
N ARG A 370 12.07 -17.33 -11.41
CA ARG A 370 13.04 -18.39 -11.07
C ARG A 370 14.31 -17.81 -10.42
N GLY A 371 14.66 -16.57 -10.72
CA GLY A 371 15.79 -15.86 -10.12
C GLY A 371 15.54 -15.43 -8.67
N ALA A 372 14.28 -15.39 -8.22
CA ALA A 372 13.91 -15.08 -6.84
C ALA A 372 14.07 -16.27 -5.88
N GLN A 373 14.43 -17.45 -6.38
CA GLN A 373 14.72 -18.61 -5.54
C GLN A 373 15.99 -18.37 -4.72
N LEU A 374 16.01 -18.90 -3.49
CA LEU A 374 17.20 -18.90 -2.65
C LEU A 374 18.36 -19.61 -3.36
N GLU A 375 19.58 -19.13 -3.20
CA GLU A 375 20.76 -19.85 -3.68
C GLU A 375 20.86 -21.23 -3.01
N LYS A 376 21.22 -22.25 -3.79
CA LYS A 376 21.46 -23.59 -3.23
C LYS A 376 22.58 -23.49 -2.20
N GLY A 377 22.28 -23.83 -0.95
CA GLY A 377 23.22 -23.77 0.17
C GLY A 377 23.07 -22.53 1.08
N SER A 378 22.24 -21.53 0.72
CA SER A 378 21.78 -20.59 1.73
C SER A 378 20.84 -21.36 2.66
N GLU A 379 21.25 -21.53 3.92
CA GLU A 379 20.32 -21.95 4.97
C GLU A 379 19.13 -21.00 4.92
N LEU A 380 17.92 -21.56 4.90
CA LEU A 380 16.71 -20.80 5.20
C LEU A 380 17.02 -20.04 6.49
N LEU A 381 17.22 -18.73 6.38
CA LEU A 381 17.40 -17.88 7.56
C LEU A 381 16.14 -18.13 8.39
N LEU A 382 16.30 -18.82 9.52
CA LEU A 382 15.22 -19.08 10.45
C LEU A 382 14.69 -17.71 10.85
N PHE A 383 13.47 -17.39 10.42
CA PHE A 383 12.82 -16.14 10.81
C PHE A 383 12.71 -16.08 12.32
N GLY A 384 13.03 -14.93 12.90
CA GLY A 384 12.85 -14.73 14.32
C GLY A 384 11.35 -14.89 14.66
N GLU A 385 11.02 -15.81 15.55
CA GLU A 385 9.64 -16.04 16.00
C GLU A 385 9.22 -15.02 17.06
N GLN A 386 10.20 -14.44 17.75
CA GLN A 386 9.97 -13.45 18.79
C GLN A 386 9.56 -12.10 18.17
N PRO A 387 8.56 -11.42 18.72
CA PRO A 387 8.20 -10.07 18.31
C PRO A 387 9.32 -9.09 18.62
N MET A 388 9.41 -8.02 17.81
CA MET A 388 10.30 -6.90 18.08
C MET A 388 9.74 -6.05 19.23
N GLU A 389 10.61 -5.48 20.06
CA GLU A 389 10.20 -4.40 20.95
C GLU A 389 9.81 -3.16 20.13
N ILE A 390 8.79 -2.43 20.58
CA ILE A 390 8.38 -1.16 19.97
C ILE A 390 8.78 -0.02 20.89
N GLU A 391 9.41 1.00 20.33
CA GLU A 391 9.80 2.22 21.03
C GLU A 391 9.26 3.47 20.31
N SER A 392 8.77 4.44 21.09
CA SER A 392 8.36 5.74 20.57
C SER A 392 9.57 6.63 20.35
N LEU A 393 9.61 7.33 19.20
CA LEU A 393 10.67 8.32 18.93
C LEU A 393 10.63 9.49 19.92
N GLU A 394 9.45 9.81 20.47
CA GLU A 394 9.32 10.85 21.52
C GLU A 394 9.99 10.40 22.82
N ASP A 395 9.81 9.14 23.24
CA ASP A 395 10.41 8.58 24.45
C ASP A 395 11.94 8.46 24.32
N ALA A 396 12.42 8.05 23.13
CA ALA A 396 13.86 7.95 22.85
C ALA A 396 14.57 9.31 22.89
N SER A 397 13.92 10.38 22.43
CA SER A 397 14.49 11.73 22.49
C SER A 397 14.57 12.29 23.91
N ASN A 398 13.61 11.96 24.77
CA ASN A 398 13.60 12.37 26.17
C ASN A 398 14.64 11.62 27.02
N GLY A 399 14.91 10.34 26.71
CA GLY A 399 15.93 9.55 27.41
C GLY A 399 17.38 9.97 27.13
N GLN A 400 17.64 10.67 26.03
CA GLN A 400 18.97 11.23 25.74
C GLN A 400 19.24 12.57 26.45
N ALA A 401 18.19 13.26 26.91
CA ALA A 401 18.36 14.54 27.66
C ALA A 401 18.85 14.36 29.11
N GLU A 402 18.86 13.13 29.65
CA GLU A 402 19.31 12.85 31.05
C GLU A 402 20.75 12.34 31.18
N ARG A 403 21.54 12.32 30.12
CA ARG A 403 23.00 12.10 30.30
C ARG A 403 23.71 13.43 30.50
N PRO A 404 24.23 13.73 31.72
CA PRO A 404 25.10 14.88 31.91
C PRO A 404 26.35 14.73 31.02
N LEU A 405 26.67 15.76 30.25
CA LEU A 405 27.96 15.91 29.62
C LEU A 405 29.01 16.00 30.74
N GLU A 406 29.67 14.89 31.04
CA GLU A 406 30.94 14.96 31.78
C GLU A 406 31.95 15.69 30.89
N LEU A 407 32.12 16.97 31.16
CA LEU A 407 33.22 17.78 30.67
C LEU A 407 34.53 17.22 31.31
N THR A 408 35.18 16.31 30.63
CA THR A 408 36.58 16.00 30.93
C THR A 408 37.42 17.19 30.51
N THR A 409 37.68 18.07 31.48
CA THR A 409 38.79 19.03 31.44
C THR A 409 40.08 18.21 31.38
N ARG A 410 40.70 18.11 30.21
CA ARG A 410 42.12 17.78 30.11
C ARG A 410 42.90 19.05 30.22
N ASP A 411 43.39 19.30 31.43
CA ASP A 411 44.57 20.16 31.67
C ASP A 411 45.77 19.56 30.93
N HIS A 412 46.30 20.29 30.00
CA HIS A 412 47.68 20.16 29.55
C HIS A 412 48.32 21.54 29.65
N LEU A 413 48.82 21.81 30.84
CA LEU A 413 49.96 22.68 31.04
C LEU A 413 51.20 21.77 31.08
N GLY A 414 52.24 22.14 30.37
CA GLY A 414 53.56 21.56 30.60
C GLY A 414 54.44 21.50 29.36
N GLU A 415 55.27 22.54 29.22
CA GLU A 415 56.53 22.73 28.51
C GLU A 415 56.53 22.90 26.99
#